data_2708167b533e9bc36740818531d478cb
#
_entry.id   2708167b533e9bc36740818531d478cb
#
_cell.length_a   1.000
_cell.length_b   1.000
_cell.length_c   1.000
_cell.angle_alpha   90.00
_cell.angle_beta   90.00
_cell.angle_gamma   90.00
#
_symmetry.space_group_name_H-M   'P 1'
#
loop_
_entity.id
_entity.type
_entity.pdbx_description
1 polymer ?
#
loop_
_entity_poly.entity_id
_entity_poly.type
_entity_poly.pdbx_seq_one_letter_code
_entity_poly.pdbx_strand_id
1 'polypeptide(L)'
;MNDQRSPLELRPSQSVIGAEIPHDSAELHVSGEALYTDDLAEPVSTLHVALGVSPIPHGQLKTIDLAATRAAPGVVLVLTAADIPGENDVGPIVHDDPIFAENIVQFAGQPVFAVAANHVNAARRAARLAHIAIDPLPALLTIEDAMAAQSYVLPPAHVTRGDPARALAEAPRRIAGTAQVGGQDHFYLEGQIALAIPGENRGMHIYTSTQHPGEVQQMVARALGIAAHDVVVECRRMGGGFGGKETQMSMFACIAALVAMKTGRAAKLRLDRDDDMRSTGKRHAFAYRYDVGFDDDGRILGLDLTLASRCGFSADLSGPVNDRAVFHADNCYWLPDVAIHSYRCKTHTVSDTAFRGFGGPQGMFAIELIIDEIARALRRDPLDV
;
A
#
# COMPACT_ATOMS: atom_id res chain seq x y z
N MET A 1 -12.75 -19.88 -44.10
CA MET A 1 -14.17 -19.82 -43.69
C MET A 1 -14.26 -18.71 -42.66
N ASN A 2 -14.79 -17.55 -43.06
CA ASN A 2 -14.98 -16.39 -42.18
C ASN A 2 -16.19 -16.68 -41.28
N ASP A 3 -15.95 -16.97 -40.01
CA ASP A 3 -16.97 -16.93 -38.97
C ASP A 3 -17.11 -15.48 -38.47
N GLN A 4 -17.93 -14.70 -39.16
CA GLN A 4 -18.41 -13.40 -38.70
C GLN A 4 -19.47 -13.65 -37.62
N ARG A 5 -19.06 -13.80 -36.34
CA ARG A 5 -20.02 -13.71 -35.24
C ARG A 5 -20.47 -12.27 -35.13
N SER A 6 -21.74 -12.04 -35.48
CA SER A 6 -22.42 -10.76 -35.25
C SER A 6 -22.30 -10.29 -33.82
N PRO A 7 -22.19 -8.96 -33.58
CA PRO A 7 -22.38 -8.40 -32.23
C PRO A 7 -23.73 -8.87 -31.67
N LEU A 8 -23.78 -9.27 -30.42
CA LEU A 8 -24.98 -9.62 -29.68
C LEU A 8 -26.05 -8.51 -29.87
N GLU A 9 -27.01 -8.72 -30.72
CA GLU A 9 -28.21 -7.90 -30.84
C GLU A 9 -29.04 -8.10 -29.55
N LEU A 10 -28.87 -7.23 -28.57
CA LEU A 10 -29.76 -7.16 -27.43
C LEU A 10 -31.17 -6.79 -27.91
N ARG A 11 -32.11 -7.71 -27.81
CA ARG A 11 -33.51 -7.42 -28.13
C ARG A 11 -34.03 -6.33 -27.17
N PRO A 12 -34.76 -5.31 -27.67
CA PRO A 12 -35.15 -4.13 -26.88
C PRO A 12 -36.03 -4.38 -25.63
N SER A 13 -36.45 -5.62 -25.38
CA SER A 13 -37.36 -5.97 -24.28
C SER A 13 -36.77 -6.81 -23.16
N GLN A 14 -35.46 -7.11 -23.18
CA GLN A 14 -34.83 -7.88 -22.08
C GLN A 14 -34.11 -6.95 -21.14
N SER A 15 -34.56 -6.92 -19.86
CA SER A 15 -33.81 -6.30 -18.77
C SER A 15 -32.44 -6.97 -18.65
N VAL A 16 -31.37 -6.17 -18.66
CA VAL A 16 -30.00 -6.66 -18.38
C VAL A 16 -29.76 -6.86 -16.89
N ILE A 17 -30.67 -6.35 -16.04
CA ILE A 17 -30.58 -6.48 -14.60
C ILE A 17 -30.90 -7.93 -14.21
N GLY A 18 -29.92 -8.60 -13.57
CA GLY A 18 -30.02 -9.99 -13.17
C GLY A 18 -29.78 -11.00 -14.30
N ALA A 19 -29.45 -10.56 -15.52
CA ALA A 19 -29.10 -11.46 -16.61
C ALA A 19 -27.69 -12.04 -16.41
N GLU A 20 -27.51 -13.32 -16.72
CA GLU A 20 -26.19 -13.98 -16.75
C GLU A 20 -25.41 -13.54 -18.01
N ILE A 21 -24.77 -12.38 -17.92
CA ILE A 21 -23.94 -11.86 -19.00
C ILE A 21 -22.48 -12.21 -18.70
N PRO A 22 -21.76 -12.93 -19.56
CA PRO A 22 -20.34 -13.19 -19.38
C PRO A 22 -19.55 -11.87 -19.30
N HIS A 23 -18.53 -11.85 -18.45
CA HIS A 23 -17.54 -10.78 -18.43
C HIS A 23 -16.92 -10.62 -19.84
N ASP A 24 -16.69 -9.40 -20.30
CA ASP A 24 -16.22 -9.11 -21.68
C ASP A 24 -14.86 -9.75 -22.03
N SER A 25 -14.04 -10.11 -21.04
CA SER A 25 -12.79 -10.87 -21.21
C SER A 25 -12.91 -12.35 -20.79
N ALA A 26 -14.10 -12.88 -20.50
CA ALA A 26 -14.26 -14.23 -19.97
C ALA A 26 -13.68 -15.30 -20.89
N GLU A 27 -13.90 -15.20 -22.20
CA GLU A 27 -13.38 -16.14 -23.20
C GLU A 27 -11.85 -16.16 -23.22
N LEU A 28 -11.21 -14.98 -23.13
CA LEU A 28 -9.74 -14.88 -23.08
C LEU A 28 -9.16 -15.52 -21.82
N HIS A 29 -9.87 -15.41 -20.68
CA HIS A 29 -9.41 -16.03 -19.44
C HIS A 29 -9.48 -17.56 -19.50
N VAL A 30 -10.57 -18.12 -20.01
CA VAL A 30 -10.74 -19.58 -20.05
C VAL A 30 -9.94 -20.24 -21.18
N SER A 31 -9.59 -19.51 -22.24
CA SER A 31 -8.72 -19.99 -23.33
C SER A 31 -7.23 -19.85 -23.01
N GLY A 32 -6.88 -19.06 -21.98
CA GLY A 32 -5.49 -18.72 -21.66
C GLY A 32 -4.88 -17.63 -22.56
N GLU A 33 -5.71 -16.90 -23.32
CA GLU A 33 -5.26 -15.81 -24.22
C GLU A 33 -5.30 -14.43 -23.55
N ALA A 34 -5.74 -14.35 -22.28
CA ALA A 34 -5.76 -13.11 -21.53
C ALA A 34 -4.34 -12.68 -21.17
N LEU A 35 -3.84 -11.61 -21.78
CA LEU A 35 -2.51 -11.08 -21.49
C LEU A 35 -2.53 -10.16 -20.27
N TYR A 36 -1.63 -10.40 -19.34
CA TYR A 36 -1.30 -9.52 -18.21
C TYR A 36 -0.13 -8.60 -18.56
N THR A 37 0.22 -7.68 -17.68
CA THR A 37 1.30 -6.72 -17.96
C THR A 37 2.65 -7.41 -18.24
N ASP A 38 2.94 -8.52 -17.55
CA ASP A 38 4.20 -9.26 -17.78
C ASP A 38 4.24 -10.05 -19.10
N ASP A 39 3.06 -10.35 -19.66
CA ASP A 39 2.91 -11.11 -20.91
C ASP A 39 3.02 -10.22 -22.15
N LEU A 40 2.99 -8.90 -21.99
CA LEU A 40 3.11 -7.97 -23.10
C LEU A 40 4.47 -8.09 -23.79
N ALA A 41 4.44 -8.14 -25.12
CA ALA A 41 5.66 -8.16 -25.93
C ALA A 41 6.48 -6.89 -25.66
N GLU A 42 7.69 -7.07 -25.19
CA GLU A 42 8.59 -5.95 -24.93
C GLU A 42 9.09 -5.33 -26.25
N PRO A 43 9.09 -3.99 -26.37
CA PRO A 43 9.74 -3.32 -27.49
C PRO A 43 11.23 -3.73 -27.61
N VAL A 44 11.75 -3.72 -28.82
CA VAL A 44 13.18 -4.01 -29.06
C VAL A 44 14.04 -3.07 -28.22
N SER A 45 15.07 -3.62 -27.59
CA SER A 45 15.99 -2.87 -26.71
C SER A 45 15.38 -2.33 -25.42
N THR A 46 14.27 -2.89 -24.92
CA THR A 46 13.75 -2.57 -23.60
C THR A 46 14.83 -2.70 -22.53
N LEU A 47 14.90 -1.72 -21.64
CA LEU A 47 15.76 -1.74 -20.47
C LEU A 47 15.05 -2.36 -19.29
N HIS A 48 15.78 -3.16 -18.51
CA HIS A 48 15.26 -3.74 -17.28
C HIS A 48 15.82 -2.99 -16.09
N VAL A 49 14.94 -2.70 -15.12
CA VAL A 49 15.27 -1.86 -13.96
C VAL A 49 15.33 -2.71 -12.70
N ALA A 50 16.37 -2.48 -11.88
CA ALA A 50 16.51 -3.01 -10.54
C ALA A 50 16.76 -1.88 -9.55
N LEU A 51 16.30 -2.05 -8.29
CA LEU A 51 16.44 -1.05 -7.25
C LEU A 51 17.66 -1.33 -6.39
N GLY A 52 18.33 -0.25 -5.99
CA GLY A 52 19.28 -0.24 -4.88
C GLY A 52 18.58 0.34 -3.66
N VAL A 53 18.53 -0.44 -2.58
CA VAL A 53 17.70 -0.13 -1.41
C VAL A 53 18.51 0.00 -0.14
N SER A 54 17.96 0.71 0.85
CA SER A 54 18.56 0.83 2.18
C SER A 54 18.65 -0.54 2.86
N PRO A 55 19.83 -0.88 3.44
CA PRO A 55 19.98 -2.09 4.24
C PRO A 55 19.53 -1.92 5.71
N ILE A 56 19.28 -0.68 6.16
CA ILE A 56 18.93 -0.38 7.56
C ILE A 56 17.61 0.38 7.65
N PRO A 57 16.90 0.29 8.79
CA PRO A 57 15.58 0.87 8.94
C PRO A 57 15.57 2.40 9.11
N HIS A 58 16.63 3.01 9.66
CA HIS A 58 16.68 4.45 9.89
C HIS A 58 18.11 4.95 9.94
N GLY A 59 18.40 6.03 9.23
CA GLY A 59 19.74 6.61 9.24
C GLY A 59 19.90 7.79 8.29
N GLN A 60 20.96 8.58 8.57
CA GLN A 60 21.38 9.69 7.73
C GLN A 60 22.16 9.15 6.53
N LEU A 61 21.66 9.35 5.33
CA LEU A 61 22.33 9.01 4.09
C LEU A 61 23.52 9.98 3.88
N LYS A 62 24.74 9.45 3.82
CA LYS A 62 25.96 10.25 3.68
C LYS A 62 26.45 10.29 2.24
N THR A 63 26.74 9.11 1.71
CA THR A 63 27.25 8.98 0.34
C THR A 63 26.69 7.74 -0.33
N ILE A 64 26.55 7.82 -1.65
CA ILE A 64 26.18 6.70 -2.50
C ILE A 64 27.28 6.57 -3.55
N ASP A 65 28.20 5.61 -3.37
CA ASP A 65 29.20 5.32 -4.40
C ASP A 65 28.62 4.34 -5.43
N LEU A 66 28.43 4.84 -6.64
CA LEU A 66 27.83 4.15 -7.78
C LEU A 66 28.87 3.89 -8.89
N ALA A 67 30.16 4.13 -8.66
CA ALA A 67 31.18 3.99 -9.71
C ALA A 67 31.23 2.57 -10.28
N ALA A 68 31.31 1.56 -9.41
CA ALA A 68 31.30 0.16 -9.81
C ALA A 68 29.97 -0.26 -10.47
N THR A 69 28.85 0.27 -9.97
CA THR A 69 27.51 0.04 -10.54
C THR A 69 27.42 0.57 -11.97
N ARG A 70 27.86 1.82 -12.20
CA ARG A 70 27.85 2.44 -13.53
C ARG A 70 28.77 1.75 -14.52
N ALA A 71 29.89 1.22 -14.05
CA ALA A 71 30.88 0.52 -14.88
C ALA A 71 30.52 -0.96 -15.16
N ALA A 72 29.47 -1.49 -14.53
CA ALA A 72 29.09 -2.89 -14.65
C ALA A 72 28.58 -3.22 -16.07
N PRO A 73 28.95 -4.39 -16.62
CA PRO A 73 28.57 -4.79 -17.98
C PRO A 73 27.05 -4.79 -18.20
N GLY A 74 26.61 -4.13 -19.27
CA GLY A 74 25.19 -4.06 -19.67
C GLY A 74 24.40 -2.97 -18.97
N VAL A 75 24.96 -2.22 -18.03
CA VAL A 75 24.35 -1.04 -17.43
C VAL A 75 24.32 0.11 -18.43
N VAL A 76 23.19 0.77 -18.54
CA VAL A 76 22.95 1.89 -19.45
C VAL A 76 22.73 3.17 -18.66
N LEU A 77 22.03 3.11 -17.53
CA LEU A 77 21.67 4.27 -16.71
C LEU A 77 21.61 3.89 -15.24
N VAL A 78 22.02 4.80 -14.37
CA VAL A 78 21.81 4.73 -12.93
C VAL A 78 21.18 6.04 -12.48
N LEU A 79 20.01 5.95 -11.84
CA LEU A 79 19.21 7.09 -11.35
C LEU A 79 19.28 7.19 -9.82
N THR A 80 19.29 8.43 -9.34
CA THR A 80 19.13 8.81 -7.94
C THR A 80 18.05 9.87 -7.83
N ALA A 81 17.72 10.33 -6.62
CA ALA A 81 16.77 11.43 -6.41
C ALA A 81 17.15 12.70 -7.21
N ALA A 82 18.43 13.02 -7.35
CA ALA A 82 18.92 14.18 -8.11
C ALA A 82 18.61 14.10 -9.63
N ASP A 83 18.22 12.94 -10.13
CA ASP A 83 17.90 12.74 -11.53
C ASP A 83 16.43 12.97 -11.87
N ILE A 84 15.58 13.20 -10.88
CA ILE A 84 14.14 13.42 -11.04
C ILE A 84 13.93 14.90 -11.46
N PRO A 85 13.34 15.15 -12.64
CA PRO A 85 13.16 16.54 -13.12
C PRO A 85 11.98 17.27 -12.49
N GLY A 86 11.03 16.54 -11.93
CA GLY A 86 9.85 17.06 -11.26
C GLY A 86 9.88 16.83 -9.75
N GLU A 87 8.84 16.23 -9.22
CA GLU A 87 8.71 15.97 -7.78
C GLU A 87 9.21 14.58 -7.41
N ASN A 88 10.05 14.48 -6.38
CA ASN A 88 10.51 13.20 -5.79
C ASN A 88 9.52 12.72 -4.73
N ASP A 89 8.26 12.54 -5.11
CA ASP A 89 7.18 12.17 -4.19
C ASP A 89 6.05 11.43 -4.91
N VAL A 90 5.55 10.36 -4.28
CA VAL A 90 4.39 9.57 -4.72
C VAL A 90 3.29 9.50 -3.66
N GLY A 91 3.37 10.30 -2.61
CA GLY A 91 2.35 10.37 -1.57
C GLY A 91 0.99 10.77 -2.15
N PRO A 92 -0.06 9.92 -1.98
CA PRO A 92 -1.34 10.13 -2.66
C PRO A 92 -2.18 11.25 -2.03
N ILE A 93 -2.05 11.45 -0.72
CA ILE A 93 -2.82 12.42 0.06
C ILE A 93 -1.88 13.40 0.76
N VAL A 94 -0.87 12.88 1.45
CA VAL A 94 0.20 13.64 2.07
C VAL A 94 1.46 13.43 1.24
N HIS A 95 2.16 14.52 0.92
CA HIS A 95 3.40 14.49 0.12
C HIS A 95 4.60 14.16 1.01
N ASP A 96 4.69 12.90 1.47
CA ASP A 96 5.70 12.43 2.41
C ASP A 96 6.31 11.05 2.03
N ASP A 97 6.13 10.63 0.75
CA ASP A 97 6.59 9.33 0.25
C ASP A 97 7.55 9.50 -0.94
N PRO A 98 8.85 9.71 -0.71
CA PRO A 98 9.80 9.96 -1.78
C PRO A 98 10.04 8.72 -2.65
N ILE A 99 10.14 8.93 -3.99
CA ILE A 99 10.52 7.90 -4.97
C ILE A 99 11.91 7.33 -4.65
N PHE A 100 12.87 8.19 -4.31
CA PHE A 100 14.18 7.81 -3.81
C PHE A 100 14.51 8.60 -2.54
N ALA A 101 15.10 7.92 -1.55
CA ALA A 101 15.63 8.59 -0.36
C ALA A 101 16.75 9.58 -0.75
N GLU A 102 16.73 10.80 -0.19
CA GLU A 102 17.73 11.84 -0.42
C GLU A 102 18.72 11.98 0.72
N ASN A 103 18.22 12.35 1.91
CA ASN A 103 19.04 12.70 3.06
C ASN A 103 18.93 11.68 4.20
N ILE A 104 17.79 11.03 4.27
CA ILE A 104 17.47 10.10 5.35
C ILE A 104 16.81 8.86 4.79
N VAL A 105 17.18 7.71 5.31
CA VAL A 105 16.47 6.45 5.05
C VAL A 105 15.55 6.17 6.22
N GLN A 106 14.33 5.73 5.93
CA GLN A 106 13.25 5.59 6.91
C GLN A 106 12.72 4.16 7.03
N PHE A 107 13.14 3.22 6.16
CA PHE A 107 12.90 1.78 6.33
C PHE A 107 13.93 0.95 5.59
N ALA A 108 14.16 -0.27 6.06
CA ALA A 108 15.01 -1.24 5.36
C ALA A 108 14.26 -1.76 4.12
N GLY A 109 14.82 -1.48 2.94
CA GLY A 109 14.16 -1.73 1.65
C GLY A 109 13.74 -0.46 0.92
N GLN A 110 13.90 0.73 1.52
CA GLN A 110 13.60 2.00 0.85
C GLN A 110 14.51 2.22 -0.37
N PRO A 111 13.94 2.54 -1.55
CA PRO A 111 14.73 2.84 -2.73
C PRO A 111 15.65 4.06 -2.52
N VAL A 112 16.92 3.90 -2.90
CA VAL A 112 17.94 4.96 -2.84
C VAL A 112 18.41 5.32 -4.25
N PHE A 113 18.46 4.35 -5.14
CA PHE A 113 18.79 4.51 -6.55
C PHE A 113 18.15 3.39 -7.38
N ALA A 114 18.16 3.57 -8.71
CA ALA A 114 17.75 2.53 -9.66
C ALA A 114 18.82 2.31 -10.73
N VAL A 115 18.93 1.07 -11.20
CA VAL A 115 19.85 0.66 -12.26
C VAL A 115 19.06 0.15 -13.45
N ALA A 116 19.25 0.73 -14.61
CA ALA A 116 18.71 0.26 -15.88
C ALA A 116 19.79 -0.42 -16.71
N ALA A 117 19.54 -1.64 -17.13
CA ALA A 117 20.47 -2.44 -17.93
C ALA A 117 19.76 -3.18 -19.07
N ASN A 118 20.54 -3.71 -20.01
CA ASN A 118 20.02 -4.46 -21.17
C ASN A 118 19.38 -5.82 -20.78
N HIS A 119 19.51 -6.25 -19.52
CA HIS A 119 18.98 -7.52 -19.04
C HIS A 119 18.72 -7.44 -17.53
N VAL A 120 17.64 -8.04 -17.06
CA VAL A 120 17.23 -8.00 -15.64
C VAL A 120 18.32 -8.47 -14.68
N ASN A 121 19.00 -9.58 -15.01
CA ASN A 121 20.09 -10.09 -14.16
C ASN A 121 21.32 -9.17 -14.14
N ALA A 122 21.58 -8.41 -15.22
CA ALA A 122 22.65 -7.41 -15.25
C ALA A 122 22.29 -6.24 -14.31
N ALA A 123 21.06 -5.72 -14.38
CA ALA A 123 20.58 -4.68 -13.50
C ALA A 123 20.68 -5.08 -12.02
N ARG A 124 20.18 -6.27 -11.66
CA ARG A 124 20.21 -6.81 -10.28
C ARG A 124 21.63 -7.02 -9.76
N ARG A 125 22.55 -7.56 -10.58
CA ARG A 125 23.96 -7.71 -10.18
C ARG A 125 24.63 -6.36 -9.98
N ALA A 126 24.39 -5.41 -10.89
CA ALA A 126 24.97 -4.09 -10.82
C ALA A 126 24.48 -3.29 -9.58
N ALA A 127 23.20 -3.41 -9.22
CA ALA A 127 22.64 -2.77 -8.03
C ALA A 127 23.35 -3.21 -6.74
N ARG A 128 23.84 -4.45 -6.68
CA ARG A 128 24.57 -4.98 -5.51
C ARG A 128 26.02 -4.50 -5.41
N LEU A 129 26.55 -3.83 -6.43
CA LEU A 129 27.92 -3.29 -6.43
C LEU A 129 28.01 -1.91 -5.79
N ALA A 130 26.88 -1.28 -5.52
CA ALA A 130 26.84 0.03 -4.89
C ALA A 130 27.29 -0.03 -3.44
N HIS A 131 28.00 1.00 -3.01
CA HIS A 131 28.29 1.22 -1.60
C HIS A 131 27.48 2.40 -1.08
N ILE A 132 26.54 2.14 -0.14
CA ILE A 132 25.70 3.15 0.49
C ILE A 132 26.19 3.35 1.90
N ALA A 133 26.76 4.53 2.21
CA ALA A 133 27.19 4.91 3.56
C ALA A 133 26.03 5.60 4.28
N ILE A 134 25.61 5.03 5.39
CA ILE A 134 24.50 5.54 6.20
C ILE A 134 24.96 5.57 7.66
N ASP A 135 24.83 6.72 8.33
CA ASP A 135 24.98 6.82 9.77
C ASP A 135 23.68 6.37 10.44
N PRO A 136 23.68 5.28 11.21
CA PRO A 136 22.45 4.77 11.82
C PRO A 136 21.86 5.76 12.84
N LEU A 137 20.53 5.84 12.85
CA LEU A 137 19.74 6.58 13.82
C LEU A 137 18.83 5.61 14.59
N PRO A 138 18.35 5.98 15.79
CA PRO A 138 17.36 5.18 16.51
C PRO A 138 16.13 4.91 15.65
N ALA A 139 15.74 3.65 15.56
CA ALA A 139 14.58 3.22 14.78
C ALA A 139 13.41 2.86 15.70
N LEU A 140 12.23 3.36 15.39
CA LEU A 140 10.96 2.95 16.00
C LEU A 140 10.37 1.85 15.11
N LEU A 141 10.29 0.62 15.61
CA LEU A 141 9.86 -0.52 14.80
C LEU A 141 8.49 -1.07 15.20
N THR A 142 8.04 -0.73 16.42
CA THR A 142 6.79 -1.21 16.98
C THR A 142 5.80 -0.08 17.21
N ILE A 143 4.52 -0.45 17.38
CA ILE A 143 3.46 0.50 17.77
C ILE A 143 3.78 1.10 19.13
N GLU A 144 4.27 0.28 20.05
CA GLU A 144 4.61 0.67 21.42
C GLU A 144 5.72 1.72 21.45
N ASP A 145 6.79 1.52 20.65
CA ASP A 145 7.89 2.49 20.53
C ASP A 145 7.38 3.83 19.97
N ALA A 146 6.55 3.77 18.93
CA ALA A 146 5.98 4.96 18.31
C ALA A 146 5.03 5.72 19.25
N MET A 147 4.19 4.99 20.01
CA MET A 147 3.32 5.57 21.03
C MET A 147 4.12 6.25 22.15
N ALA A 148 5.17 5.60 22.65
CA ALA A 148 6.05 6.15 23.68
C ALA A 148 6.79 7.42 23.20
N ALA A 149 7.20 7.44 21.93
CA ALA A 149 7.84 8.57 21.27
C ALA A 149 6.85 9.65 20.77
N GLN A 150 5.55 9.43 20.87
CA GLN A 150 4.50 10.27 20.27
C GLN A 150 4.72 10.51 18.76
N SER A 151 5.21 9.50 18.06
CA SER A 151 5.53 9.54 16.63
C SER A 151 4.34 9.09 15.80
N TYR A 152 3.74 10.01 15.05
CA TYR A 152 2.52 9.76 14.26
C TYR A 152 2.70 10.29 12.84
N VAL A 153 2.14 9.58 11.83
CA VAL A 153 2.09 10.06 10.43
C VAL A 153 0.99 11.10 10.24
N LEU A 154 -0.06 11.04 11.06
CA LEU A 154 -1.19 11.97 11.10
C LEU A 154 -1.60 12.21 12.54
N PRO A 155 -2.21 13.36 12.88
CA PRO A 155 -2.68 13.63 14.22
C PRO A 155 -3.60 12.53 14.75
N PRO A 156 -3.53 12.19 16.05
CA PRO A 156 -4.50 11.32 16.68
C PRO A 156 -5.93 11.83 16.51
N ALA A 157 -6.89 10.91 16.40
CA ALA A 157 -8.30 11.23 16.36
C ALA A 157 -9.02 10.65 17.58
N HIS A 158 -9.99 11.41 18.09
CA HIS A 158 -10.79 11.04 19.26
C HIS A 158 -12.27 11.22 18.93
N VAL A 159 -13.05 10.19 19.22
CA VAL A 159 -14.51 10.22 19.09
C VAL A 159 -15.11 9.88 20.44
N THR A 160 -16.05 10.69 20.92
CA THR A 160 -16.71 10.47 22.20
C THR A 160 -18.21 10.64 22.05
N ARG A 161 -18.98 9.78 22.68
CA ARG A 161 -20.42 9.83 22.83
C ARG A 161 -20.78 9.58 24.28
N GLY A 162 -21.76 10.34 24.82
CA GLY A 162 -22.19 10.22 26.20
C GLY A 162 -21.12 10.58 27.23
N ASP A 163 -21.11 9.88 28.34
CA ASP A 163 -20.16 10.03 29.46
C ASP A 163 -19.51 8.67 29.79
N PRO A 164 -18.54 8.20 28.98
CA PRO A 164 -17.95 6.89 29.18
C PRO A 164 -17.23 6.74 30.52
N ALA A 165 -16.64 7.81 31.04
CA ALA A 165 -15.98 7.77 32.35
C ALA A 165 -16.94 7.46 33.49
N ARG A 166 -18.10 8.13 33.51
CA ARG A 166 -19.17 7.87 34.48
C ARG A 166 -19.76 6.47 34.29
N ALA A 167 -20.08 6.10 33.05
CA ALA A 167 -20.63 4.78 32.74
C ALA A 167 -19.72 3.63 33.16
N LEU A 168 -18.42 3.76 32.96
CA LEU A 168 -17.40 2.80 33.43
C LEU A 168 -17.31 2.74 34.96
N ALA A 169 -17.42 3.88 35.64
CA ALA A 169 -17.37 3.94 37.12
C ALA A 169 -18.62 3.34 37.78
N GLU A 170 -19.77 3.49 37.17
CA GLU A 170 -21.08 3.04 37.69
C GLU A 170 -21.44 1.60 37.22
N ALA A 171 -20.70 1.02 36.26
CA ALA A 171 -21.02 -0.29 35.72
C ALA A 171 -20.92 -1.41 36.78
N PRO A 172 -21.92 -2.34 36.84
CA PRO A 172 -21.88 -3.48 37.76
C PRO A 172 -20.70 -4.40 37.56
N ARG A 173 -20.25 -4.53 36.31
CA ARG A 173 -19.10 -5.33 35.90
C ARG A 173 -18.18 -4.52 35.01
N ARG A 174 -16.88 -4.81 35.08
CA ARG A 174 -15.86 -4.11 34.28
C ARG A 174 -14.70 -5.04 33.95
N ILE A 175 -14.25 -4.98 32.71
CA ILE A 175 -13.07 -5.71 32.22
C ILE A 175 -12.20 -4.73 31.48
N ALA A 176 -10.90 -4.83 31.68
CA ALA A 176 -9.90 -4.11 30.89
C ALA A 176 -8.90 -5.10 30.30
N GLY A 177 -8.44 -4.83 29.09
CA GLY A 177 -7.52 -5.71 28.41
C GLY A 177 -6.78 -5.05 27.25
N THR A 178 -5.90 -5.85 26.65
CA THR A 178 -5.14 -5.48 25.46
C THR A 178 -5.18 -6.63 24.47
N ALA A 179 -5.08 -6.29 23.17
CA ALA A 179 -4.94 -7.28 22.11
C ALA A 179 -4.08 -6.71 20.98
N GLN A 180 -3.60 -7.59 20.12
CA GLN A 180 -2.87 -7.21 18.92
C GLN A 180 -3.32 -8.06 17.75
N VAL A 181 -3.36 -7.46 16.54
CA VAL A 181 -3.52 -8.17 15.28
C VAL A 181 -2.40 -7.78 14.35
N GLY A 182 -1.73 -8.77 13.76
CA GLY A 182 -0.61 -8.55 12.84
C GLY A 182 -1.07 -7.96 11.50
N GLY A 183 -0.14 -7.33 10.82
CA GLY A 183 -0.30 -6.98 9.41
C GLY A 183 -0.28 -8.21 8.53
N GLN A 184 -0.77 -8.07 7.29
CA GLN A 184 -0.82 -9.14 6.31
C GLN A 184 -0.25 -8.66 4.98
N ASP A 185 0.53 -9.52 4.32
CA ASP A 185 0.93 -9.31 2.93
C ASP A 185 -0.25 -9.59 1.99
N HIS A 186 -0.40 -8.80 0.94
CA HIS A 186 -1.46 -8.98 -0.06
C HIS A 186 -1.33 -10.30 -0.82
N PHE A 187 -0.10 -10.71 -1.03
CA PHE A 187 0.28 -11.95 -1.69
C PHE A 187 -0.46 -12.18 -3.03
N TYR A 188 -0.67 -11.10 -3.79
CA TYR A 188 -1.22 -11.17 -5.14
C TYR A 188 -0.29 -12.02 -6.02
N LEU A 189 -0.85 -12.75 -6.99
CA LEU A 189 -0.07 -13.66 -7.85
C LEU A 189 0.85 -12.87 -8.79
N GLU A 190 0.31 -11.86 -9.48
CA GLU A 190 1.09 -10.90 -10.28
C GLU A 190 1.72 -9.86 -9.36
N GLY A 191 3.06 -9.78 -9.29
CA GLY A 191 3.80 -8.78 -8.49
C GLY A 191 3.64 -7.35 -9.03
N GLN A 192 4.33 -6.41 -8.41
CA GLN A 192 4.40 -5.03 -8.88
C GLN A 192 5.21 -4.98 -10.20
N ILE A 193 4.60 -4.40 -11.24
CA ILE A 193 5.20 -4.36 -12.58
C ILE A 193 4.75 -3.14 -13.36
N ALA A 194 5.70 -2.46 -14.01
CA ALA A 194 5.46 -1.38 -14.96
C ALA A 194 6.34 -1.53 -16.19
N LEU A 195 5.78 -1.30 -17.38
CA LEU A 195 6.47 -1.15 -18.65
C LEU A 195 6.20 0.27 -19.17
N ALA A 196 7.22 1.12 -19.20
CA ALA A 196 7.13 2.48 -19.68
C ALA A 196 7.69 2.57 -21.10
N ILE A 197 6.94 3.16 -22.02
CA ILE A 197 7.31 3.33 -23.42
C ILE A 197 7.27 4.83 -23.74
N PRO A 198 8.41 5.46 -24.13
CA PRO A 198 8.42 6.87 -24.51
C PRO A 198 7.70 7.05 -25.86
N GLY A 199 6.85 8.07 -25.91
CA GLY A 199 6.12 8.48 -27.11
C GLY A 199 6.71 9.73 -27.77
N GLU A 200 6.02 10.26 -28.77
CA GLU A 200 6.35 11.54 -29.40
C GLU A 200 6.10 12.70 -28.43
N ASN A 201 6.72 13.84 -28.66
CA ASN A 201 6.52 15.09 -27.93
C ASN A 201 6.63 14.96 -26.39
N ARG A 202 7.54 14.12 -25.92
CA ARG A 202 7.72 13.79 -24.49
C ARG A 202 6.59 12.96 -23.87
N GLY A 203 5.64 12.47 -24.67
CA GLY A 203 4.58 11.60 -24.21
C GLY A 203 5.12 10.32 -23.58
N MET A 204 4.36 9.73 -22.66
CA MET A 204 4.72 8.49 -21.96
C MET A 204 3.54 7.54 -21.92
N HIS A 205 3.73 6.30 -22.38
CA HIS A 205 2.73 5.24 -22.26
C HIS A 205 3.20 4.23 -21.21
N ILE A 206 2.38 3.98 -20.21
CA ILE A 206 2.67 3.09 -19.08
C ILE A 206 1.68 1.93 -19.09
N TYR A 207 2.18 0.72 -19.25
CA TYR A 207 1.45 -0.50 -18.92
C TYR A 207 1.84 -0.91 -17.50
N THR A 208 0.85 -1.05 -16.62
CA THR A 208 1.14 -1.38 -15.22
C THR A 208 0.00 -2.13 -14.57
N SER A 209 0.33 -3.00 -13.61
CA SER A 209 -0.65 -3.69 -12.79
C SER A 209 -1.05 -2.77 -11.62
N THR A 210 -2.14 -2.03 -11.78
CA THR A 210 -2.62 -1.03 -10.80
C THR A 210 -4.14 -1.05 -10.65
N GLN A 211 -4.60 -0.78 -9.43
CA GLN A 211 -6.02 -0.54 -9.12
C GLN A 211 -6.44 0.90 -9.42
N HIS A 212 -5.47 1.82 -9.63
CA HIS A 212 -5.72 3.24 -9.76
C HIS A 212 -4.91 3.88 -10.92
N PRO A 213 -5.26 3.59 -12.20
CA PRO A 213 -4.53 4.13 -13.35
C PRO A 213 -4.44 5.66 -13.37
N GLY A 214 -5.51 6.34 -12.93
CA GLY A 214 -5.55 7.82 -12.87
C GLY A 214 -4.55 8.40 -11.88
N GLU A 215 -4.31 7.77 -10.74
CA GLU A 215 -3.29 8.20 -9.79
C GLU A 215 -1.88 7.98 -10.35
N VAL A 216 -1.61 6.80 -10.91
CA VAL A 216 -0.32 6.54 -11.58
C VAL A 216 -0.03 7.60 -12.65
N GLN A 217 -1.05 8.00 -13.45
CA GLN A 217 -0.91 9.07 -14.44
C GLN A 217 -0.44 10.37 -13.81
N GLN A 218 -1.08 10.79 -12.72
CA GLN A 218 -0.73 12.04 -12.02
C GLN A 218 0.68 11.98 -11.43
N MET A 219 1.02 10.87 -10.74
CA MET A 219 2.34 10.71 -10.11
C MET A 219 3.47 10.66 -11.14
N VAL A 220 3.27 9.92 -12.24
CA VAL A 220 4.25 9.90 -13.34
C VAL A 220 4.43 11.29 -13.96
N ALA A 221 3.33 12.01 -14.23
CA ALA A 221 3.40 13.36 -14.78
C ALA A 221 4.16 14.32 -13.87
N ARG A 222 3.91 14.27 -12.56
CA ARG A 222 4.61 15.07 -11.54
C ARG A 222 6.10 14.72 -11.46
N ALA A 223 6.44 13.44 -11.41
CA ALA A 223 7.83 12.97 -11.36
C ALA A 223 8.61 13.37 -12.63
N LEU A 224 7.99 13.32 -13.81
CA LEU A 224 8.59 13.69 -15.08
C LEU A 224 8.59 15.21 -15.34
N GLY A 225 7.83 16.00 -14.59
CA GLY A 225 7.63 17.43 -14.84
C GLY A 225 6.96 17.71 -16.20
N ILE A 226 5.96 16.90 -16.57
CA ILE A 226 5.16 17.04 -17.80
C ILE A 226 3.67 17.14 -17.47
N ALA A 227 2.85 17.48 -18.47
CA ALA A 227 1.41 17.55 -18.24
C ALA A 227 0.79 16.15 -18.11
N ALA A 228 -0.27 16.03 -17.30
CA ALA A 228 -0.92 14.74 -17.08
C ALA A 228 -1.49 14.12 -18.38
N HIS A 229 -1.94 14.96 -19.31
CA HIS A 229 -2.46 14.48 -20.61
C HIS A 229 -1.37 13.92 -21.56
N ASP A 230 -0.09 14.16 -21.25
CA ASP A 230 1.04 13.54 -21.99
C ASP A 230 1.35 12.13 -21.50
N VAL A 231 0.70 11.69 -20.41
CA VAL A 231 0.86 10.35 -19.83
C VAL A 231 -0.38 9.53 -20.08
N VAL A 232 -0.22 8.36 -20.69
CA VAL A 232 -1.28 7.36 -20.85
C VAL A 232 -0.95 6.17 -19.95
N VAL A 233 -1.89 5.76 -19.11
CA VAL A 233 -1.71 4.58 -18.24
C VAL A 233 -2.75 3.54 -18.61
N GLU A 234 -2.29 2.33 -18.86
CA GLU A 234 -3.13 1.20 -19.23
C GLU A 234 -2.96 0.03 -18.25
N CYS A 235 -4.10 -0.43 -17.71
CA CYS A 235 -4.21 -1.66 -16.94
C CYS A 235 -5.43 -2.44 -17.44
N ARG A 236 -5.23 -3.29 -18.44
CA ARG A 236 -6.33 -4.07 -19.03
C ARG A 236 -6.82 -5.17 -18.11
N ARG A 237 -5.88 -5.81 -17.39
CA ARG A 237 -6.09 -6.89 -16.41
C ARG A 237 -5.08 -6.80 -15.32
N MET A 238 -5.44 -7.33 -14.17
CA MET A 238 -4.58 -7.35 -13.00
C MET A 238 -4.68 -8.71 -12.31
N GLY A 239 -3.54 -9.33 -12.05
CA GLY A 239 -3.41 -10.64 -11.39
C GLY A 239 -3.52 -10.57 -9.87
N GLY A 240 -4.51 -9.79 -9.38
CA GLY A 240 -4.75 -9.50 -7.97
C GLY A 240 -4.14 -8.18 -7.53
N GLY A 241 -4.83 -7.49 -6.64
CA GLY A 241 -4.38 -6.24 -6.03
C GLY A 241 -4.73 -6.20 -4.55
N PHE A 242 -5.98 -6.47 -4.21
CA PHE A 242 -6.51 -6.55 -2.84
C PHE A 242 -6.24 -5.30 -1.99
N GLY A 243 -6.00 -4.15 -2.63
CA GLY A 243 -5.57 -2.90 -2.00
C GLY A 243 -4.08 -2.60 -2.14
N GLY A 244 -3.22 -3.59 -2.38
CA GLY A 244 -1.77 -3.43 -2.46
C GLY A 244 -1.26 -2.77 -3.75
N LYS A 245 -2.16 -2.46 -4.68
CA LYS A 245 -1.86 -1.79 -5.94
C LYS A 245 -2.71 -0.54 -6.16
N GLU A 246 -3.25 0.03 -5.07
CA GLU A 246 -3.93 1.33 -5.16
C GLU A 246 -2.91 2.45 -5.34
N THR A 247 -1.96 2.60 -4.43
CA THR A 247 -0.97 3.67 -4.38
C THR A 247 0.45 3.18 -4.66
N GLN A 248 0.81 2.02 -4.12
CA GLN A 248 2.17 1.46 -4.09
C GLN A 248 2.81 1.29 -5.47
N MET A 249 2.00 1.07 -6.51
CA MET A 249 2.49 0.89 -7.88
C MET A 249 3.05 2.19 -8.49
N SER A 250 2.62 3.35 -8.00
CA SER A 250 3.00 4.66 -8.53
C SER A 250 4.52 4.87 -8.53
N MET A 251 5.21 4.48 -7.45
CA MET A 251 6.67 4.58 -7.34
C MET A 251 7.39 3.81 -8.45
N PHE A 252 6.99 2.58 -8.70
CA PHE A 252 7.65 1.71 -9.70
C PHE A 252 7.37 2.17 -11.12
N ALA A 253 6.17 2.69 -11.37
CA ALA A 253 5.80 3.31 -12.64
C ALA A 253 6.60 4.60 -12.89
N CYS A 254 6.76 5.47 -11.88
CA CYS A 254 7.60 6.66 -11.97
C CYS A 254 9.06 6.32 -12.30
N ILE A 255 9.64 5.32 -11.62
CA ILE A 255 11.03 4.90 -11.88
C ILE A 255 11.19 4.37 -13.30
N ALA A 256 10.27 3.52 -13.78
CA ALA A 256 10.31 3.02 -15.15
C ALA A 256 10.19 4.15 -16.18
N ALA A 257 9.27 5.11 -15.94
CA ALA A 257 9.06 6.28 -16.79
C ALA A 257 10.28 7.21 -16.83
N LEU A 258 10.94 7.44 -15.68
CA LEU A 258 12.18 8.23 -15.60
C LEU A 258 13.30 7.61 -16.45
N VAL A 259 13.47 6.28 -16.38
CA VAL A 259 14.43 5.56 -17.22
C VAL A 259 14.07 5.71 -18.70
N ALA A 260 12.80 5.50 -19.06
CA ALA A 260 12.34 5.61 -20.45
C ALA A 260 12.54 7.01 -21.01
N MET A 261 12.20 8.05 -20.23
CA MET A 261 12.38 9.46 -20.65
C MET A 261 13.87 9.81 -20.87
N LYS A 262 14.76 9.40 -19.95
CA LYS A 262 16.18 9.75 -20.04
C LYS A 262 16.94 8.98 -21.12
N THR A 263 16.48 7.80 -21.49
CA THR A 263 17.17 6.93 -22.46
C THR A 263 16.53 6.93 -23.84
N GLY A 264 15.28 7.40 -23.97
CA GLY A 264 14.50 7.26 -25.20
C GLY A 264 14.15 5.81 -25.54
N ARG A 265 14.30 4.87 -24.60
CA ARG A 265 14.06 3.43 -24.77
C ARG A 265 12.96 2.99 -23.82
N ALA A 266 12.19 1.98 -24.20
CA ALA A 266 11.25 1.36 -23.28
C ALA A 266 11.99 0.84 -22.03
N ALA A 267 11.35 0.91 -20.87
CA ALA A 267 11.90 0.44 -19.61
C ALA A 267 10.88 -0.38 -18.82
N LYS A 268 11.29 -1.55 -18.34
CA LYS A 268 10.47 -2.46 -17.55
C LYS A 268 11.06 -2.61 -16.15
N LEU A 269 10.24 -2.30 -15.15
CA LEU A 269 10.52 -2.59 -13.76
C LEU A 269 9.55 -3.66 -13.29
N ARG A 270 10.07 -4.77 -12.81
CA ARG A 270 9.32 -5.87 -12.22
C ARG A 270 10.02 -6.32 -10.95
N LEU A 271 9.33 -6.19 -9.82
CA LEU A 271 9.82 -6.75 -8.57
C LEU A 271 9.72 -8.27 -8.60
N ASP A 272 10.71 -8.98 -8.04
CA ASP A 272 10.49 -10.36 -7.65
C ASP A 272 9.73 -10.42 -6.32
N ARG A 273 9.32 -11.62 -5.92
CA ARG A 273 8.49 -11.77 -4.71
C ARG A 273 9.19 -11.29 -3.44
N ASP A 274 10.49 -11.54 -3.32
CA ASP A 274 11.26 -11.15 -2.12
C ASP A 274 11.40 -9.62 -2.02
N ASP A 275 11.64 -8.95 -3.15
CA ASP A 275 11.73 -7.49 -3.21
C ASP A 275 10.34 -6.85 -2.97
N ASP A 276 9.28 -7.42 -3.55
CA ASP A 276 7.90 -6.98 -3.36
C ASP A 276 7.51 -7.06 -1.86
N MET A 277 7.73 -8.21 -1.23
CA MET A 277 7.42 -8.40 0.20
C MET A 277 8.18 -7.46 1.13
N ARG A 278 9.36 -6.99 0.73
CA ARG A 278 10.20 -6.08 1.53
C ARG A 278 9.91 -4.61 1.32
N SER A 279 9.54 -4.23 0.10
CA SER A 279 9.51 -2.83 -0.34
C SER A 279 8.10 -2.27 -0.53
N THR A 280 7.06 -3.10 -0.41
CA THR A 280 5.66 -2.67 -0.55
C THR A 280 4.89 -2.73 0.75
N GLY A 281 3.86 -1.90 0.87
CA GLY A 281 3.00 -1.79 2.05
C GLY A 281 2.19 -3.04 2.34
N LYS A 282 1.76 -3.17 3.59
CA LYS A 282 0.99 -4.30 4.11
C LYS A 282 -0.33 -3.81 4.70
N ARG A 283 -1.20 -4.75 5.10
CA ARG A 283 -2.31 -4.42 6.01
C ARG A 283 -1.75 -3.84 7.29
N HIS A 284 -2.32 -2.75 7.77
CA HIS A 284 -1.97 -2.16 9.08
C HIS A 284 -2.11 -3.20 10.19
N ALA A 285 -1.03 -3.42 10.94
CA ALA A 285 -1.11 -4.08 12.24
C ALA A 285 -1.76 -3.12 13.24
N PHE A 286 -2.54 -3.67 14.18
CA PHE A 286 -3.19 -2.89 15.24
C PHE A 286 -2.87 -3.44 16.62
N ALA A 287 -2.67 -2.53 17.57
CA ALA A 287 -2.70 -2.79 18.99
C ALA A 287 -3.93 -2.13 19.60
N TYR A 288 -4.61 -2.87 20.46
CA TYR A 288 -5.84 -2.45 21.12
C TYR A 288 -5.61 -2.38 22.63
N ARG A 289 -6.20 -1.37 23.26
CA ARG A 289 -6.43 -1.33 24.69
C ARG A 289 -7.90 -0.97 24.91
N TYR A 290 -8.56 -1.69 25.74
CA TYR A 290 -9.96 -1.43 26.07
C TYR A 290 -10.22 -1.50 27.56
N ASP A 291 -11.26 -0.79 27.97
CA ASP A 291 -11.87 -0.81 29.27
C ASP A 291 -13.38 -0.76 29.05
N VAL A 292 -14.10 -1.81 29.44
CA VAL A 292 -15.53 -1.98 29.16
C VAL A 292 -16.30 -2.24 30.44
N GLY A 293 -17.35 -1.46 30.64
CA GLY A 293 -18.37 -1.64 31.68
C GLY A 293 -19.64 -2.25 31.10
N PHE A 294 -20.20 -3.28 31.77
CA PHE A 294 -21.39 -3.99 31.31
C PHE A 294 -22.24 -4.49 32.47
N ASP A 295 -23.51 -4.84 32.17
CA ASP A 295 -24.44 -5.40 33.13
C ASP A 295 -24.40 -6.94 33.21
N ASP A 296 -25.22 -7.53 34.06
CA ASP A 296 -25.31 -8.99 34.25
C ASP A 296 -25.90 -9.72 33.02
N ASP A 297 -26.55 -8.99 32.11
CA ASP A 297 -27.06 -9.50 30.84
C ASP A 297 -26.04 -9.39 29.70
N GLY A 298 -24.91 -8.70 29.93
CA GLY A 298 -23.84 -8.53 28.95
C GLY A 298 -23.94 -7.24 28.13
N ARG A 299 -24.94 -6.39 28.40
CA ARG A 299 -25.07 -5.13 27.68
C ARG A 299 -23.95 -4.19 28.05
N ILE A 300 -23.27 -3.64 27.04
CA ILE A 300 -22.23 -2.63 27.22
C ILE A 300 -22.87 -1.32 27.67
N LEU A 301 -22.42 -0.80 28.81
CA LEU A 301 -22.87 0.46 29.42
C LEU A 301 -21.87 1.57 29.11
N GLY A 302 -20.57 1.28 29.09
CA GLY A 302 -19.51 2.23 28.77
C GLY A 302 -18.30 1.53 28.18
N LEU A 303 -17.61 2.18 27.24
CA LEU A 303 -16.41 1.66 26.60
C LEU A 303 -15.37 2.77 26.40
N ASP A 304 -14.14 2.53 26.82
CA ASP A 304 -12.94 3.28 26.41
C ASP A 304 -12.08 2.36 25.54
N LEU A 305 -11.88 2.71 24.27
CA LEU A 305 -11.18 1.89 23.27
C LEU A 305 -10.06 2.68 22.61
N THR A 306 -8.86 2.16 22.71
CA THR A 306 -7.70 2.64 21.95
C THR A 306 -7.44 1.73 20.75
N LEU A 307 -7.34 2.33 19.57
CA LEU A 307 -6.96 1.72 18.30
C LEU A 307 -5.62 2.34 17.86
N ALA A 308 -4.51 1.66 18.04
CA ALA A 308 -3.20 2.13 17.61
C ALA A 308 -2.71 1.29 16.44
N SER A 309 -2.50 1.91 15.28
CA SER A 309 -2.06 1.22 14.06
C SER A 309 -0.59 1.48 13.77
N ARG A 310 0.12 0.48 13.24
CA ARG A 310 1.40 0.70 12.57
C ARG A 310 1.10 1.27 11.18
N CYS A 311 1.67 2.43 10.85
CA CYS A 311 1.46 3.09 9.56
C CYS A 311 2.70 3.05 8.66
N GLY A 312 3.87 2.72 9.21
CA GLY A 312 5.12 2.84 8.47
C GLY A 312 5.66 4.27 8.48
N PHE A 313 6.52 4.58 7.50
CA PHE A 313 7.27 5.84 7.51
C PHE A 313 6.51 7.02 6.90
N SER A 314 5.55 6.78 6.02
CA SER A 314 4.71 7.78 5.35
C SER A 314 3.22 7.56 5.62
N ALA A 315 2.41 8.56 5.33
CA ALA A 315 0.96 8.50 5.60
C ALA A 315 0.24 7.53 4.66
N ASP A 316 0.60 7.47 3.40
CA ASP A 316 -0.07 6.70 2.34
C ASP A 316 -1.62 6.74 2.52
N LEU A 317 -2.29 5.61 2.70
CA LEU A 317 -3.73 5.50 2.97
C LEU A 317 -4.06 5.26 4.45
N SER A 318 -3.10 5.50 5.36
CA SER A 318 -3.29 5.26 6.80
C SER A 318 -4.40 6.11 7.42
N GLY A 319 -4.62 7.34 6.94
CA GLY A 319 -5.73 8.19 7.37
C GLY A 319 -7.08 7.49 7.19
N PRO A 320 -7.54 7.28 5.95
CA PRO A 320 -8.84 6.68 5.68
C PRO A 320 -8.98 5.24 6.20
N VAL A 321 -7.89 4.44 6.26
CA VAL A 321 -7.92 3.10 6.87
C VAL A 321 -8.23 3.17 8.36
N ASN A 322 -7.57 4.08 9.10
CA ASN A 322 -7.83 4.26 10.52
C ASN A 322 -9.21 4.86 10.79
N ASP A 323 -9.65 5.83 9.98
CA ASP A 323 -10.99 6.40 10.08
C ASP A 323 -12.05 5.31 9.90
N ARG A 324 -11.88 4.42 8.92
CA ARG A 324 -12.78 3.30 8.73
C ARG A 324 -12.74 2.30 9.88
N ALA A 325 -11.59 2.06 10.51
CA ALA A 325 -11.51 1.23 11.72
C ALA A 325 -12.33 1.84 12.87
N VAL A 326 -12.27 3.15 13.06
CA VAL A 326 -13.10 3.88 14.04
C VAL A 326 -14.58 3.75 13.71
N PHE A 327 -14.99 3.93 12.43
CA PHE A 327 -16.38 3.80 11.98
C PHE A 327 -16.95 2.39 12.07
N HIS A 328 -16.12 1.38 12.24
CA HIS A 328 -16.54 -0.03 12.38
C HIS A 328 -16.24 -0.59 13.76
N ALA A 329 -15.84 0.26 14.71
CA ALA A 329 -15.51 -0.17 16.07
C ALA A 329 -16.75 -0.55 16.90
N ASP A 330 -17.94 -0.14 16.48
CA ASP A 330 -19.22 -0.56 17.08
C ASP A 330 -19.81 -1.79 16.38
N ASN A 331 -19.39 -2.12 15.16
CA ASN A 331 -19.98 -3.16 14.30
C ASN A 331 -21.51 -3.04 14.29
N CYS A 332 -22.24 -4.06 14.76
CA CYS A 332 -23.70 -4.06 14.88
C CYS A 332 -24.20 -3.75 16.30
N TYR A 333 -23.31 -3.43 17.24
CA TYR A 333 -23.65 -3.23 18.64
C TYR A 333 -23.97 -1.78 18.95
N TRP A 334 -24.84 -1.58 19.96
CA TRP A 334 -25.15 -0.27 20.47
C TRP A 334 -24.21 0.10 21.62
N LEU A 335 -23.45 1.16 21.44
CA LEU A 335 -22.54 1.71 22.45
C LEU A 335 -23.11 3.05 22.96
N PRO A 336 -23.80 3.08 24.10
CA PRO A 336 -24.45 4.31 24.60
C PRO A 336 -23.42 5.37 25.01
N ASP A 337 -22.40 4.98 25.76
CA ASP A 337 -21.34 5.82 26.28
C ASP A 337 -19.97 5.25 25.82
N VAL A 338 -19.29 5.92 24.91
CA VAL A 338 -18.06 5.41 24.30
C VAL A 338 -17.03 6.51 24.06
N ALA A 339 -15.76 6.21 24.34
CA ALA A 339 -14.60 6.96 23.86
C ALA A 339 -13.75 6.07 23.00
N ILE A 340 -13.39 6.54 21.80
CA ILE A 340 -12.48 5.84 20.87
C ILE A 340 -11.30 6.74 20.57
N HIS A 341 -10.09 6.22 20.80
CA HIS A 341 -8.82 6.90 20.59
C HIS A 341 -8.05 6.22 19.47
N SER A 342 -7.86 6.90 18.33
CA SER A 342 -7.17 6.34 17.17
C SER A 342 -5.81 7.00 16.97
N TYR A 343 -4.75 6.17 16.97
CA TYR A 343 -3.37 6.60 16.81
C TYR A 343 -2.76 6.01 15.54
N ARG A 344 -2.26 6.87 14.64
CA ARG A 344 -1.62 6.51 13.38
C ARG A 344 -0.11 6.55 13.58
N CYS A 345 0.45 5.46 14.13
CA CYS A 345 1.84 5.39 14.60
C CYS A 345 2.83 5.39 13.44
N LYS A 346 3.72 6.40 13.40
CA LYS A 346 4.85 6.46 12.47
C LYS A 346 5.97 5.53 12.97
N THR A 347 6.35 4.59 12.11
CA THR A 347 7.44 3.65 12.38
C THR A 347 8.45 3.64 11.25
N HIS A 348 9.68 3.14 11.51
CA HIS A 348 10.70 3.00 10.47
C HIS A 348 10.57 1.64 9.76
N THR A 349 9.36 1.42 9.23
CA THR A 349 8.99 0.29 8.38
C THR A 349 8.39 0.81 7.06
N VAL A 350 8.25 -0.03 6.06
CA VAL A 350 7.52 0.34 4.84
C VAL A 350 6.12 0.84 5.21
N SER A 351 5.58 1.81 4.47
CA SER A 351 4.25 2.35 4.72
C SER A 351 3.18 1.30 4.54
N ASP A 352 2.40 1.05 5.60
CA ASP A 352 1.23 0.20 5.47
C ASP A 352 0.16 0.91 4.62
N THR A 353 -0.58 0.15 3.84
CA THR A 353 -1.49 0.67 2.82
C THR A 353 -2.87 0.01 2.88
N ALA A 354 -3.71 0.32 1.91
CA ALA A 354 -4.98 -0.37 1.71
C ALA A 354 -4.82 -1.89 1.67
N PHE A 355 -5.70 -2.59 2.34
CA PHE A 355 -5.86 -4.04 2.24
C PHE A 355 -7.34 -4.38 2.38
N ARG A 356 -7.80 -5.38 1.64
CA ARG A 356 -9.19 -5.85 1.57
C ARG A 356 -9.94 -5.70 2.89
N GLY A 357 -11.02 -4.90 2.88
CA GLY A 357 -11.76 -4.49 4.08
C GLY A 357 -11.35 -3.12 4.64
N PHE A 358 -10.14 -2.59 4.31
CA PHE A 358 -9.72 -1.19 4.46
C PHE A 358 -9.96 -0.60 5.86
N GLY A 359 -9.52 -1.28 6.92
CA GLY A 359 -9.70 -0.86 8.32
C GLY A 359 -10.94 -1.42 9.00
N GLY A 360 -12.00 -1.76 8.24
CA GLY A 360 -13.21 -2.37 8.81
C GLY A 360 -12.93 -3.64 9.61
N PRO A 361 -12.18 -4.62 9.07
CA PRO A 361 -11.85 -5.84 9.81
C PRO A 361 -11.14 -5.57 11.15
N GLN A 362 -10.27 -4.56 11.21
CA GLN A 362 -9.54 -4.24 12.43
C GLN A 362 -10.44 -3.59 13.50
N GLY A 363 -11.37 -2.70 13.07
CA GLY A 363 -12.37 -2.13 13.96
C GLY A 363 -13.33 -3.19 14.53
N MET A 364 -13.87 -4.02 13.63
CA MET A 364 -14.77 -5.12 14.01
C MET A 364 -14.09 -6.13 14.93
N PHE A 365 -12.84 -6.50 14.65
CA PHE A 365 -12.08 -7.42 15.49
C PHE A 365 -12.01 -6.95 16.94
N ALA A 366 -11.83 -5.64 17.17
CA ALA A 366 -11.72 -5.09 18.51
C ALA A 366 -13.00 -5.32 19.32
N ILE A 367 -14.15 -5.00 18.76
CA ILE A 367 -15.45 -5.13 19.49
C ILE A 367 -15.85 -6.60 19.63
N GLU A 368 -15.61 -7.45 18.61
CA GLU A 368 -15.92 -8.88 18.71
C GLU A 368 -15.08 -9.56 19.80
N LEU A 369 -13.80 -9.18 19.95
CA LEU A 369 -12.97 -9.64 21.06
C LEU A 369 -13.54 -9.21 22.41
N ILE A 370 -14.00 -7.96 22.52
CA ILE A 370 -14.61 -7.44 23.78
C ILE A 370 -15.87 -8.22 24.11
N ILE A 371 -16.74 -8.51 23.14
CA ILE A 371 -17.95 -9.31 23.35
C ILE A 371 -17.59 -10.73 23.83
N ASP A 372 -16.58 -11.37 23.20
CA ASP A 372 -16.12 -12.70 23.62
C ASP A 372 -15.58 -12.71 25.07
N GLU A 373 -14.85 -11.65 25.49
CA GLU A 373 -14.37 -11.51 26.87
C GLU A 373 -15.51 -11.27 27.87
N ILE A 374 -16.54 -10.49 27.49
CA ILE A 374 -17.77 -10.31 28.29
C ILE A 374 -18.47 -11.67 28.47
N ALA A 375 -18.64 -12.42 27.38
CA ALA A 375 -19.29 -13.73 27.41
C ALA A 375 -18.54 -14.72 28.32
N ARG A 376 -17.22 -14.75 28.27
CA ARG A 376 -16.39 -15.55 29.17
C ARG A 376 -16.55 -15.16 30.63
N ALA A 377 -16.59 -13.87 30.93
CA ALA A 377 -16.78 -13.35 32.28
C ALA A 377 -18.15 -13.74 32.85
N LEU A 378 -19.17 -13.78 32.00
CA LEU A 378 -20.55 -14.17 32.34
C LEU A 378 -20.75 -15.70 32.30
N ARG A 379 -19.80 -16.46 31.72
CA ARG A 379 -19.90 -17.90 31.43
C ARG A 379 -21.12 -18.21 30.55
N ARG A 380 -21.31 -17.39 29.51
CA ARG A 380 -22.37 -17.54 28.50
C ARG A 380 -21.76 -17.82 27.13
N ASP A 381 -22.60 -18.32 26.22
CA ASP A 381 -22.23 -18.35 24.79
C ASP A 381 -22.17 -16.90 24.27
N PRO A 382 -21.15 -16.55 23.45
CA PRO A 382 -21.10 -15.22 22.84
C PRO A 382 -22.32 -14.82 22.01
N LEU A 383 -23.06 -15.80 21.45
CA LEU A 383 -24.30 -15.55 20.72
C LEU A 383 -25.48 -15.15 21.65
N ASP A 384 -25.37 -15.43 22.96
CA ASP A 384 -26.39 -15.11 23.96
C ASP A 384 -26.11 -13.78 24.68
N VAL A 385 -24.99 -13.13 24.35
CA VAL A 385 -24.55 -11.83 24.88
C VAL A 385 -24.78 -10.74 23.85
#